data_aee88e7cff217d04f85ce6262e8bb59d
#
_entry.id   aee88e7cff217d04f85ce6262e8bb59d
#
_cell.length_a   1.000
_cell.length_b   1.000
_cell.length_c   1.000
_cell.angle_alpha   90.00
_cell.angle_beta   90.00
_cell.angle_gamma   90.00
#
_symmetry.space_group_name_H-M   'P 1'
#
loop_
_entity.id
_entity.type
_entity.pdbx_description
1 polymer ?
#
loop_
_entity_poly.entity_id
_entity_poly.type
_entity_poly.pdbx_seq_one_letter_code
_entity_poly.pdbx_strand_id
1 'polypeptide(L)' 'MDDINKLIEILKNCEQEHRDLDEILISLQEKNTVDFLQIQRLKKRKLILKDKILEIQNKLEPDSIA' A
#
# COMPACT_ATOMS: atom_id res chain seq x y z
N MET A 1 4.50 -2.91 -24.14
CA MET A 1 5.32 -3.86 -23.41
C MET A 1 5.99 -3.23 -22.23
N ASP A 2 6.63 -2.08 -22.42
CA ASP A 2 7.22 -1.36 -21.28
C ASP A 2 6.16 -0.94 -20.26
N ASP A 3 4.93 -0.71 -20.72
CA ASP A 3 3.85 -0.28 -19.85
C ASP A 3 3.47 -1.34 -18.82
N ILE A 4 3.44 -2.62 -19.23
CA ILE A 4 3.13 -3.70 -18.32
C ILE A 4 4.24 -3.88 -17.29
N ASN A 5 5.49 -3.81 -17.72
CA ASN A 5 6.62 -3.90 -16.82
C ASN A 5 6.66 -2.75 -15.84
N LYS A 6 6.32 -1.55 -16.29
CA LYS A 6 6.23 -0.39 -15.40
C LYS A 6 5.12 -0.57 -14.37
N LEU A 7 3.96 -1.07 -14.78
CA LEU A 7 2.86 -1.32 -13.85
C LEU A 7 3.24 -2.36 -12.80
N ILE A 8 3.93 -3.42 -13.20
CA ILE A 8 4.39 -4.44 -12.26
C ILE A 8 5.38 -3.84 -11.27
N GLU A 9 6.30 -3.00 -11.75
CA GLU A 9 7.27 -2.34 -10.89
C GLU A 9 6.59 -1.42 -9.89
N ILE A 10 5.64 -0.61 -10.35
CA ILE A 10 4.87 0.28 -9.48
C ILE A 10 4.09 -0.54 -8.45
N LEU A 11 3.50 -1.65 -8.88
CA LEU A 11 2.75 -2.54 -7.99
C LEU A 11 3.65 -3.08 -6.89
N LYS A 12 4.84 -3.56 -7.24
CA LYS A 12 5.79 -4.09 -6.26
C LYS A 12 6.21 -3.02 -5.26
N ASN A 13 6.46 -1.81 -5.74
CA ASN A 13 6.85 -0.70 -4.88
C ASN A 13 5.72 -0.33 -3.92
N CYS A 14 4.49 -0.30 -4.41
CA CYS A 14 3.33 -0.01 -3.57
C CYS A 14 3.10 -1.09 -2.52
N GLU A 15 3.25 -2.36 -2.89
CA GLU A 15 3.11 -3.47 -1.96
C GLU A 15 4.20 -3.42 -0.87
N GLN A 16 5.42 -3.10 -1.26
CA GLN A 16 6.51 -2.98 -0.29
C GLN A 16 6.28 -1.82 0.67
N GLU A 17 5.89 -0.66 0.16
CA GLU A 17 5.60 0.49 1.00
C GLU A 17 4.42 0.21 1.95
N HIS A 18 3.39 -0.46 1.45
CA HIS A 18 2.24 -0.86 2.27
C HIS A 18 2.68 -1.76 3.43
N ARG A 19 3.55 -2.71 3.15
CA ARG A 19 4.09 -3.61 4.18
C ARG A 19 4.93 -2.85 5.19
N ASP A 20 5.78 -1.94 4.71
CA ASP A 20 6.62 -1.12 5.58
C ASP A 20 5.77 -0.27 6.54
N LEU A 21 4.71 0.33 6.02
CA LEU A 21 3.79 1.11 6.84
C LEU A 21 3.08 0.25 7.89
N ASP A 22 2.71 -0.96 7.52
CA ASP A 22 2.07 -1.90 8.43
C ASP A 22 3.00 -2.23 9.60
N GLU A 23 4.27 -2.50 9.30
CA GLU A 23 5.28 -2.78 10.32
C GLU A 23 5.50 -1.59 11.25
N ILE A 24 5.55 -0.38 10.67
CA ILE A 24 5.71 0.84 11.46
C ILE A 24 4.52 1.02 12.40
N LEU A 25 3.30 0.80 11.91
CA LEU A 25 2.09 0.92 12.73
C LEU A 25 2.09 -0.06 13.89
N ILE A 26 2.47 -1.31 13.64
CA ILE A 26 2.58 -2.32 14.68
C ILE A 26 3.60 -1.90 15.73
N SER A 27 4.76 -1.44 15.29
CA SER A 27 5.83 -0.99 16.18
C SER A 27 5.38 0.18 17.06
N LEU A 28 4.66 1.14 16.51
CA LEU A 28 4.16 2.27 17.27
C LEU A 28 3.15 1.85 18.32
N GLN A 29 2.30 0.89 18.00
CA GLN A 29 1.32 0.37 18.95
C GLN A 29 1.98 -0.38 20.09
N GLU A 30 3.03 -1.14 19.80
CA GLU A 30 3.75 -1.89 20.81
C GLU A 30 4.49 -0.99 21.78
N LYS A 31 4.99 0.14 21.32
CA LYS A 31 5.78 1.04 22.14
C LYS A 31 4.96 1.95 23.05
N ASN A 32 3.65 1.92 22.96
CA ASN A 32 2.76 2.81 23.72
C ASN A 32 3.07 4.30 23.53
N THR A 33 3.85 4.63 22.53
CA THR A 33 4.08 6.04 22.17
C THR A 33 2.96 6.44 21.26
N VAL A 34 1.99 7.15 21.83
CA VAL A 34 0.77 7.44 21.10
C VAL A 34 0.81 8.82 20.49
N ASP A 35 1.27 8.91 19.27
CA ASP A 35 1.03 10.09 18.45
C ASP A 35 -0.13 9.76 17.52
N PHE A 36 -1.33 10.13 17.92
CA PHE A 36 -2.53 9.86 17.15
C PHE A 36 -2.49 10.45 15.75
N LEU A 37 -1.91 11.64 15.61
CA LEU A 37 -1.81 12.27 14.30
C LEU A 37 -0.91 11.49 13.37
N GLN A 38 0.22 11.00 13.89
CA GLN A 38 1.13 10.18 13.11
C GLN A 38 0.46 8.89 12.68
N ILE A 39 -0.22 8.23 13.59
CA ILE A 39 -0.94 6.99 13.29
C ILE A 39 -2.00 7.22 12.22
N GLN A 40 -2.76 8.31 12.32
CA GLN A 40 -3.78 8.64 11.32
C GLN A 40 -3.17 8.88 9.94
N ARG A 41 -2.05 9.60 9.89
CA ARG A 41 -1.35 9.84 8.63
C ARG A 41 -0.88 8.55 7.98
N LEU A 42 -0.30 7.66 8.78
CA LEU A 42 0.19 6.38 8.29
C LEU A 42 -0.95 5.49 7.81
N LYS A 43 -2.05 5.46 8.55
CA LYS A 43 -3.23 4.70 8.13
C LYS A 43 -3.82 5.23 6.84
N LYS A 44 -3.87 6.55 6.69
CA LYS A 44 -4.35 7.18 5.47
C LYS A 44 -3.46 6.83 4.29
N ARG A 45 -2.15 6.90 4.48
CA ARG A 45 -1.18 6.53 3.43
C ARG A 45 -1.34 5.06 3.04
N LYS A 46 -1.49 4.20 4.03
CA LYS A 46 -1.71 2.79 3.81
C LYS A 46 -2.96 2.53 2.96
N LEU A 47 -4.04 3.24 3.25
CA LEU A 47 -5.29 3.12 2.51
C LEU A 47 -5.12 3.58 1.05
N ILE A 48 -4.43 4.69 0.84
CA ILE A 48 -4.15 5.20 -0.51
C ILE A 48 -3.33 4.18 -1.30
N LEU A 49 -2.33 3.57 -0.67
CA LEU A 49 -1.51 2.55 -1.31
C LEU A 49 -2.32 1.32 -1.66
N LYS A 50 -3.20 0.90 -0.78
CA LYS A 50 -4.07 -0.25 -1.04
C LYS A 50 -4.98 0.00 -2.24
N ASP A 51 -5.56 1.19 -2.32
CA ASP A 51 -6.39 1.57 -3.45
C ASP A 51 -5.59 1.55 -4.76
N LYS A 52 -4.36 2.05 -4.70
CA LYS A 52 -3.47 2.06 -5.85
C LYS A 52 -3.12 0.65 -6.29
N ILE A 53 -2.84 -0.24 -5.34
CA ILE A 53 -2.54 -1.64 -5.62
C ILE A 53 -3.72 -2.30 -6.32
N LEU A 54 -4.92 -2.10 -5.81
CA LEU A 54 -6.13 -2.67 -6.42
C LEU A 54 -6.35 -2.13 -7.83
N GLU A 55 -6.14 -0.84 -8.02
CA GLU A 55 -6.28 -0.24 -9.34
C GLU A 55 -5.32 -0.84 -10.35
N ILE A 56 -4.06 -1.03 -9.95
CA ILE A 56 -3.04 -1.60 -10.83
C ILE A 56 -3.35 -3.08 -11.11
N GLN A 57 -3.75 -3.83 -10.09
CA GLN A 57 -4.13 -5.23 -10.27
C GLN A 57 -5.29 -5.37 -11.24
N ASN A 58 -6.27 -4.49 -11.17
CA ASN A 58 -7.41 -4.49 -12.10
C ASN A 58 -6.97 -4.19 -13.53
N LYS A 59 -5.97 -3.34 -13.71
CA LYS A 59 -5.42 -3.07 -15.04
C LYS A 59 -4.65 -4.26 -15.60
N LEU A 60 -3.97 -5.01 -14.74
CA LEU A 60 -3.21 -6.18 -15.16
C LEU A 60 -4.09 -7.39 -15.41
N GLU A 61 -5.18 -7.53 -14.67
CA GLU A 61 -6.10 -8.66 -14.77
C GLU A 61 -7.55 -8.17 -14.81
N PRO A 62 -7.97 -7.54 -15.90
CA PRO A 62 -9.31 -6.96 -15.96
C PRO A 62 -10.43 -8.01 -15.91
N ASP A 63 -10.14 -9.25 -16.26
CA ASP A 63 -11.13 -10.32 -16.26
C ASP A 63 -11.36 -10.95 -14.88
N SER A 64 -10.53 -10.62 -13.92
CA SER A 64 -10.62 -11.21 -12.58
C SER A 64 -11.80 -10.68 -11.75
N ILE A 65 -12.51 -9.70 -12.28
CA ILE A 65 -13.61 -9.03 -11.57
C ILE A 65 -14.96 -9.67 -11.83
N ALA A 66 -15.02 -10.56 -12.75
CA ALA A 66 -16.30 -11.18 -13.16
C ALA A 66 -17.01 -11.92 -12.02
#